data_a944576ed34921aea9ef3e890efd8a82
#
_entry.id   a944576ed34921aea9ef3e890efd8a82
#
_cell.length_a   1.000
_cell.length_b   1.000
_cell.length_c   1.000
_cell.angle_alpha   90.00
_cell.angle_beta   90.00
_cell.angle_gamma   90.00
#
_symmetry.space_group_name_H-M   'P 1'
#
loop_
_entity.id
_entity.type
_entity.pdbx_description
1 polymer ?
#
loop_
_entity_poly.entity_id
_entity_poly.type
_entity_poly.pdbx_seq_one_letter_code
_entity_poly.pdbx_strand_id
1 'polypeptide(L)'
;MKKKKHAGGRPPKYNKKEELQKKIDLYFKNCDLMHEPYTVTGLALALDMSRQDLINYSKKDEFFDTIKKAKMKVEVYLEKRLIIDSSTTGIIFNLKNNYGWKDKQENLNVGISYEDYIKKAEDEEEY
;
A
#
# COMPACT_ATOMS: atom_id res chain seq x y z
N MET A 1 -16.41 -37.26 -0.82
CA MET A 1 -15.46 -36.39 -0.24
C MET A 1 -16.01 -35.62 0.96
N LYS A 2 -15.24 -35.55 1.98
CA LYS A 2 -15.71 -34.94 3.17
C LYS A 2 -15.66 -33.42 3.09
N LYS A 3 -16.73 -32.79 3.48
CA LYS A 3 -16.80 -31.37 3.47
C LYS A 3 -16.15 -30.80 4.73
N LYS A 4 -15.32 -29.84 4.57
CA LYS A 4 -14.69 -29.22 5.70
C LYS A 4 -15.54 -28.19 6.36
N LYS A 5 -15.40 -28.10 7.64
CA LYS A 5 -16.09 -27.08 8.39
C LYS A 5 -15.15 -25.92 8.62
N HIS A 6 -15.61 -24.76 8.31
CA HIS A 6 -14.82 -23.58 8.49
C HIS A 6 -15.52 -22.64 9.42
N ALA A 7 -14.93 -22.46 10.57
CA ALA A 7 -15.50 -21.54 11.52
C ALA A 7 -15.21 -20.13 11.10
N GLY A 8 -15.91 -19.52 10.34
CA GLY A 8 -15.72 -18.14 10.03
C GLY A 8 -15.34 -17.83 8.61
N GLY A 9 -15.64 -18.68 7.69
CA GLY A 9 -15.45 -18.28 6.35
C GLY A 9 -14.98 -19.36 5.42
N ARG A 10 -14.74 -18.97 4.21
CA ARG A 10 -14.31 -19.91 3.20
C ARG A 10 -12.83 -20.24 3.36
N PRO A 11 -12.40 -21.37 2.80
CA PRO A 11 -11.01 -21.80 2.90
C PRO A 11 -10.08 -20.80 2.21
N PRO A 12 -8.83 -20.74 2.65
CA PRO A 12 -7.87 -19.84 2.02
C PRO A 12 -7.68 -20.20 0.55
N LYS A 13 -7.56 -19.19 -0.27
CA LYS A 13 -7.38 -19.36 -1.69
C LYS A 13 -5.99 -19.88 -2.04
N TYR A 14 -5.00 -19.48 -1.29
CA TYR A 14 -3.61 -19.87 -1.51
C TYR A 14 -3.06 -20.58 -0.29
N ASN A 15 -2.49 -21.74 -0.51
CA ASN A 15 -1.87 -22.51 0.56
C ASN A 15 -0.36 -22.43 0.53
N LYS A 16 0.21 -22.08 -0.60
CA LYS A 16 1.66 -22.03 -0.76
C LYS A 16 2.07 -20.68 -1.32
N LYS A 17 3.18 -20.16 -0.80
CA LYS A 17 3.68 -18.87 -1.27
C LYS A 17 4.13 -18.92 -2.72
N GLU A 18 4.54 -20.09 -3.20
CA GLU A 18 4.96 -20.23 -4.59
C GLU A 18 3.81 -20.01 -5.56
N GLU A 19 2.62 -20.48 -5.20
CA GLU A 19 1.44 -20.25 -6.03
C GLU A 19 1.08 -18.77 -6.06
N LEU A 20 1.14 -18.14 -4.90
CA LEU A 20 0.86 -16.73 -4.77
C LEU A 20 1.87 -15.91 -5.56
N GLN A 21 3.16 -16.27 -5.44
CA GLN A 21 4.22 -15.56 -6.14
C GLN A 21 4.06 -15.62 -7.66
N LYS A 22 3.65 -16.77 -8.17
CA LYS A 22 3.42 -16.93 -9.61
C LYS A 22 2.33 -15.98 -10.11
N LYS A 23 1.25 -15.88 -9.36
CA LYS A 23 0.16 -14.99 -9.73
C LYS A 23 0.57 -13.53 -9.66
N ILE A 24 1.36 -13.18 -8.65
CA ILE A 24 1.87 -11.82 -8.51
C ILE A 24 2.78 -11.47 -9.69
N ASP A 25 3.71 -12.38 -10.02
CA ASP A 25 4.62 -12.15 -11.14
C ASP A 25 3.86 -11.98 -12.44
N LEU A 26 2.82 -12.78 -12.62
CA LEU A 26 1.99 -12.70 -13.82
C LEU A 26 1.27 -11.35 -13.91
N TYR A 27 0.79 -10.85 -12.78
CA TYR A 27 0.14 -9.53 -12.76
C TYR A 27 1.09 -8.43 -13.24
N PHE A 28 2.30 -8.39 -12.69
CA PHE A 28 3.26 -7.35 -13.08
C PHE A 28 3.69 -7.50 -14.54
N LYS A 29 3.88 -8.73 -14.98
CA LYS A 29 4.23 -9.00 -16.36
C LYS A 29 3.14 -8.51 -17.31
N ASN A 30 1.89 -8.79 -16.98
CA ASN A 30 0.77 -8.34 -17.80
C ASN A 30 0.65 -6.82 -17.83
N CYS A 31 0.88 -6.16 -16.69
CA CYS A 31 0.88 -4.71 -16.66
C CYS A 31 1.95 -4.15 -17.60
N ASP A 32 3.14 -4.73 -17.57
CA ASP A 32 4.23 -4.27 -18.43
C ASP A 32 3.91 -4.48 -19.90
N LEU A 33 3.36 -5.64 -20.24
CA LEU A 33 3.02 -5.95 -21.63
C LEU A 33 1.92 -5.05 -22.17
N MET A 34 0.95 -4.72 -21.33
CA MET A 34 -0.19 -3.92 -21.74
C MET A 34 0.01 -2.43 -21.48
N HIS A 35 1.16 -2.05 -20.95
CA HIS A 35 1.47 -0.66 -20.58
C HIS A 35 0.45 -0.09 -19.61
N GLU A 36 0.03 -0.93 -18.65
CA GLU A 36 -0.92 -0.52 -17.63
C GLU A 36 -0.19 -0.21 -16.32
N PRO A 37 -0.68 0.76 -15.56
CA PRO A 37 -0.06 1.08 -14.28
C PRO A 37 -0.25 -0.01 -13.24
N TYR A 38 0.71 -0.12 -12.34
CA TYR A 38 0.60 -1.02 -11.20
C TYR A 38 -0.31 -0.38 -10.16
N THR A 39 -1.25 -1.14 -9.63
CA THR A 39 -2.09 -0.67 -8.52
C THR A 39 -2.30 -1.79 -7.52
N VAL A 40 -2.48 -1.41 -6.25
CA VAL A 40 -2.75 -2.41 -5.20
C VAL A 40 -4.09 -3.10 -5.45
N THR A 41 -5.09 -2.34 -5.83
CA THR A 41 -6.41 -2.92 -6.12
C THR A 41 -6.37 -3.83 -7.33
N GLY A 42 -5.61 -3.43 -8.36
CA GLY A 42 -5.42 -4.29 -9.53
C GLY A 42 -4.70 -5.58 -9.19
N LEU A 43 -3.69 -5.48 -8.33
CA LEU A 43 -2.99 -6.67 -7.85
C LEU A 43 -3.94 -7.60 -7.11
N ALA A 44 -4.74 -7.05 -6.21
CA ALA A 44 -5.72 -7.85 -5.47
C ALA A 44 -6.69 -8.54 -6.40
N LEU A 45 -7.21 -7.82 -7.39
CA LEU A 45 -8.13 -8.40 -8.37
C LEU A 45 -7.47 -9.54 -9.14
N ALA A 46 -6.21 -9.36 -9.54
CA ALA A 46 -5.48 -10.41 -10.25
C ALA A 46 -5.30 -11.66 -9.40
N LEU A 47 -5.23 -11.49 -8.09
CA LEU A 47 -5.14 -12.61 -7.16
C LEU A 47 -6.51 -13.15 -6.76
N ASP A 48 -7.55 -12.59 -7.34
CA ASP A 48 -8.94 -12.96 -7.03
C ASP A 48 -9.26 -12.72 -5.56
N MET A 49 -8.84 -11.56 -5.07
CA MET A 49 -9.01 -11.14 -3.69
C MET A 49 -9.56 -9.72 -3.63
N SER A 50 -10.13 -9.37 -2.49
CA SER A 50 -10.42 -7.97 -2.18
C SER A 50 -9.16 -7.35 -1.58
N ARG A 51 -9.15 -6.03 -1.43
CA ARG A 51 -8.04 -5.36 -0.75
C ARG A 51 -7.93 -5.84 0.70
N GLN A 52 -9.06 -6.09 1.34
CA GLN A 52 -9.06 -6.57 2.72
C GLN A 52 -8.47 -7.97 2.81
N ASP A 53 -8.79 -8.83 1.85
CA ASP A 53 -8.19 -10.16 1.78
C ASP A 53 -6.69 -10.09 1.64
N LEU A 54 -6.22 -9.17 0.81
CA LEU A 54 -4.78 -8.98 0.62
C LEU A 54 -4.11 -8.58 1.94
N ILE A 55 -4.73 -7.68 2.68
CA ILE A 55 -4.23 -7.28 4.00
C ILE A 55 -4.20 -8.47 4.95
N ASN A 56 -5.27 -9.27 4.94
CA ASN A 56 -5.36 -10.43 5.82
C ASN A 56 -4.27 -11.46 5.51
N TYR A 57 -4.00 -11.69 4.24
CA TYR A 57 -2.92 -12.60 3.84
C TYR A 57 -1.56 -12.06 4.26
N SER A 58 -1.39 -10.75 4.19
CA SER A 58 -0.10 -10.14 4.56
C SER A 58 0.22 -10.29 6.04
N LYS A 59 -0.77 -10.66 6.86
CA LYS A 59 -0.55 -10.87 8.29
C LYS A 59 -0.14 -12.29 8.61
N LYS A 60 -0.20 -13.18 7.63
CA LYS A 60 0.22 -14.58 7.81
C LYS A 60 1.71 -14.70 7.55
N ASP A 61 2.44 -15.33 8.46
CA ASP A 61 3.89 -15.40 8.37
C ASP A 61 4.40 -15.93 7.04
N GLU A 62 3.76 -16.96 6.51
CA GLU A 62 4.25 -17.57 5.27
C GLU A 62 4.05 -16.71 4.04
N PHE A 63 3.13 -15.75 4.08
CA PHE A 63 2.83 -14.87 2.95
C PHE A 63 3.32 -13.45 3.14
N PHE A 64 3.77 -13.11 4.33
CA PHE A 64 4.13 -11.75 4.68
C PHE A 64 5.14 -11.14 3.71
N ASP A 65 6.27 -11.81 3.52
CA ASP A 65 7.33 -11.29 2.66
C ASP A 65 6.89 -11.17 1.22
N THR A 66 6.17 -12.15 0.73
CA THR A 66 5.72 -12.18 -0.65
C THR A 66 4.81 -11.00 -0.96
N ILE A 67 3.85 -10.75 -0.09
CA ILE A 67 2.91 -9.65 -0.31
C ILE A 67 3.57 -8.30 -0.04
N LYS A 68 4.45 -8.23 0.95
CA LYS A 68 5.17 -7.00 1.24
C LYS A 68 6.01 -6.56 0.05
N LYS A 69 6.71 -7.49 -0.58
CA LYS A 69 7.53 -7.17 -1.75
C LYS A 69 6.67 -6.74 -2.93
N ALA A 70 5.53 -7.39 -3.11
CA ALA A 70 4.62 -7.02 -4.19
C ALA A 70 4.08 -5.61 -4.00
N LYS A 71 3.66 -5.29 -2.78
CA LYS A 71 3.17 -3.94 -2.47
C LYS A 71 4.27 -2.91 -2.62
N MET A 72 5.49 -3.26 -2.21
CA MET A 72 6.62 -2.35 -2.36
C MET A 72 6.92 -2.07 -3.83
N LYS A 73 6.76 -3.07 -4.68
CA LYS A 73 6.97 -2.88 -6.12
C LYS A 73 5.98 -1.87 -6.69
N VAL A 74 4.74 -1.91 -6.22
CA VAL A 74 3.74 -0.92 -6.62
C VAL A 74 4.12 0.45 -6.08
N GLU A 75 4.60 0.52 -4.83
CA GLU A 75 5.01 1.78 -4.22
C GLU A 75 6.17 2.42 -4.98
N VAL A 76 7.15 1.63 -5.37
CA VAL A 76 8.29 2.11 -6.16
C VAL A 76 7.80 2.67 -7.49
N TYR A 77 6.87 1.98 -8.13
CA TYR A 77 6.31 2.45 -9.38
C TYR A 77 5.64 3.82 -9.19
N LEU A 78 4.84 3.96 -8.15
CA LEU A 78 4.13 5.21 -7.87
C LEU A 78 5.11 6.34 -7.54
N GLU A 79 6.14 6.03 -6.77
CA GLU A 79 7.15 7.02 -6.40
C GLU A 79 7.89 7.53 -7.65
N LYS A 80 8.25 6.64 -8.54
CA LYS A 80 8.90 7.04 -9.79
C LYS A 80 8.01 7.92 -10.65
N ARG A 81 6.73 7.58 -10.72
CA ARG A 81 5.76 8.38 -11.47
C ARG A 81 5.56 9.73 -10.81
N LEU A 82 5.62 9.80 -9.50
CA LEU A 82 5.50 11.05 -8.77
C LEU A 82 6.60 12.03 -9.15
N ILE A 83 7.79 11.51 -9.41
CA ILE A 83 8.92 12.35 -9.79
C ILE A 83 8.85 12.78 -11.25
N ILE A 84 8.36 11.91 -12.12
CA ILE A 84 8.36 12.14 -13.57
C ILE A 84 7.14 12.93 -14.06
N ASP A 85 5.97 12.61 -13.54
CA ASP A 85 4.72 13.13 -14.06
C ASP A 85 4.46 14.57 -13.63
N SER A 86 3.80 15.32 -14.49
CA SER A 86 3.44 16.71 -14.19
C SER A 86 2.18 16.82 -13.34
N SER A 87 1.30 15.83 -13.41
CA SER A 87 0.07 15.82 -12.62
C SER A 87 0.14 14.67 -11.61
N THR A 88 0.31 15.00 -10.34
CA THR A 88 0.63 14.01 -9.32
C THR A 88 -0.40 13.88 -8.21
N THR A 89 -1.49 14.64 -8.28
CA THR A 89 -2.50 14.60 -7.22
C THR A 89 -3.01 13.20 -6.93
N GLY A 90 -3.35 12.43 -7.97
CA GLY A 90 -3.83 11.07 -7.78
C GLY A 90 -2.79 10.14 -7.20
N ILE A 91 -1.54 10.33 -7.58
CA ILE A 91 -0.44 9.52 -7.09
C ILE A 91 -0.23 9.79 -5.60
N ILE A 92 -0.25 11.07 -5.21
CA ILE A 92 -0.10 11.46 -3.81
C ILE A 92 -1.24 10.89 -2.98
N PHE A 93 -2.47 10.98 -3.48
CA PHE A 93 -3.63 10.41 -2.82
C PHE A 93 -3.45 8.90 -2.58
N ASN A 94 -2.98 8.20 -3.59
CA ASN A 94 -2.75 6.76 -3.53
C ASN A 94 -1.69 6.42 -2.49
N LEU A 95 -0.58 7.14 -2.49
CA LEU A 95 0.51 6.89 -1.54
C LEU A 95 0.07 7.15 -0.10
N LYS A 96 -0.72 8.19 0.12
CA LYS A 96 -1.22 8.49 1.46
C LYS A 96 -2.19 7.42 1.96
N ASN A 97 -3.05 6.93 1.09
CA ASN A 97 -4.09 5.99 1.51
C ASN A 97 -3.63 4.55 1.59
N ASN A 98 -2.67 4.15 0.76
CA ASN A 98 -2.24 2.75 0.73
C ASN A 98 -0.91 2.50 1.41
N TYR A 99 -0.10 3.53 1.61
CA TYR A 99 1.26 3.36 2.13
C TYR A 99 1.58 4.25 3.32
N GLY A 100 0.60 4.99 3.81
CA GLY A 100 0.79 5.79 5.01
C GLY A 100 1.69 7.00 4.86
N TRP A 101 1.88 7.48 3.64
CA TRP A 101 2.67 8.68 3.42
C TRP A 101 1.95 9.87 4.02
N LYS A 102 2.69 10.79 4.63
CA LYS A 102 2.13 11.94 5.34
C LYS A 102 2.93 13.20 5.05
N ASP A 103 2.22 14.33 5.16
CA ASP A 103 2.88 15.62 5.13
C ASP A 103 3.44 15.91 6.53
N LYS A 104 4.68 16.31 6.61
CA LYS A 104 5.32 16.51 7.91
C LYS A 104 4.82 17.71 8.68
N GLN A 105 4.16 18.65 7.99
CA GLN A 105 3.73 19.89 8.62
C GLN A 105 2.40 19.79 9.35
N GLU A 106 1.74 18.65 9.29
CA GLU A 106 0.41 18.50 9.84
C GLU A 106 0.34 18.75 11.34
N ASN A 107 1.41 18.44 12.04
CA ASN A 107 1.40 18.52 13.50
C ASN A 107 1.50 19.92 14.04
N LEU A 108 1.87 20.87 13.22
CA LEU A 108 2.14 22.21 13.71
C LEU A 108 0.90 22.99 14.08
N ASN A 109 -0.23 22.59 13.54
CA ASN A 109 -1.46 23.36 13.70
C ASN A 109 -2.49 22.72 14.61
N VAL A 110 -2.25 21.52 15.07
CA VAL A 110 -3.23 20.79 15.87
C VAL A 110 -3.16 21.25 17.31
N GLY A 111 -4.22 21.92 17.79
CA GLY A 111 -4.31 22.33 19.17
C GLY A 111 -3.38 23.46 19.57
N ILE A 112 -2.76 24.14 18.61
CA ILE A 112 -1.86 25.25 18.90
C ILE A 112 -2.44 26.51 18.29
N SER A 113 -2.55 27.56 19.11
CA SER A 113 -3.01 28.87 18.61
C SER A 113 -1.90 29.55 17.83
N TYR A 114 -2.28 30.52 17.01
CA TYR A 114 -1.32 31.25 16.23
C TYR A 114 -0.27 31.93 17.12
N GLU A 115 -0.70 32.46 18.27
CA GLU A 115 0.21 33.10 19.21
C GLU A 115 1.20 32.12 19.80
N ASP A 116 0.74 30.92 20.15
CA ASP A 116 1.62 29.90 20.68
C ASP A 116 2.64 29.45 19.63
N TYR A 117 2.21 29.41 18.39
CA TYR A 117 3.08 29.03 17.29
C TYR A 117 4.22 30.05 17.13
N ILE A 118 3.88 31.33 17.17
CA ILE A 118 4.87 32.39 17.05
C ILE A 118 5.84 32.38 18.23
N LYS A 119 5.32 32.18 19.43
CA LYS A 119 6.13 32.11 20.63
C LYS A 119 7.12 30.96 20.57
N LYS A 120 6.67 29.84 20.07
CA LYS A 120 7.53 28.67 19.92
C LYS A 120 8.64 28.93 18.91
N ALA A 121 8.33 29.62 17.82
CA ALA A 121 9.32 29.97 16.81
C ALA A 121 10.36 30.91 17.37
N GLU A 122 9.94 31.88 18.19
CA GLU A 122 10.86 32.81 18.83
C GLU A 122 11.79 32.09 19.80
N ASP A 123 11.25 31.13 20.56
CA ASP A 123 12.06 30.35 21.49
C ASP A 123 13.12 29.54 20.76
N GLU A 124 12.78 29.02 19.57
CA GLU A 124 13.72 28.25 18.78
C GLU A 124 14.81 29.11 18.15
N GLU A 125 14.56 30.40 17.95
CA GLU A 125 15.54 31.33 17.39
C GLU A 125 16.55 31.83 18.40
N GLU A 126 16.32 31.58 19.65
CA GLU A 126 17.24 32.06 20.70
C GLU A 126 18.51 31.23 20.83
N TYR A 127 18.70 30.25 20.00
CA TYR A 127 19.92 29.47 20.03
C TYR A 127 20.93 29.99 18.99
#